data_e521b0f296e6c342fe33b3afd49e2340
#
_entry.id   e521b0f296e6c342fe33b3afd49e2340
#
_cell.length_a   1.000
_cell.length_b   1.000
_cell.length_c   1.000
_cell.angle_alpha   90.00
_cell.angle_beta   90.00
_cell.angle_gamma   90.00
#
_symmetry.space_group_name_H-M   'P 1'
#
loop_
_entity.id
_entity.type
_entity.pdbx_description
1 polymer ?
#
loop_
_entity_poly.entity_id
_entity_poly.type
_entity_poly.pdbx_seq_one_letter_code
_entity_poly.pdbx_strand_id
1 'polypeptide(L)'
;GFYCTESIELAKEWACSTETDGYANQYVLNMEGLSVLSLTGGQYSILNWLFVLLENRKFRISSAIARQAKEYIFENFAIDYRHYDIIKGYRADDSYFSFANAFLNNTISIAQLEKAMVLGKLGEQVVIMSERAFDAIRFVDAIPAPKEIYLPKKLARDTAAREEFKKEREKGSIFTEKYVLDIIREGWKNDDPRLQRVVLG
;
A
#
# COMPACT_ATOMS: atom_id res chain seq x y z
N GLY A 1 12.87 -5.25 5.82
CA GLY A 1 12.27 -6.31 5.01
C GLY A 1 12.81 -6.32 3.59
N PHE A 2 12.68 -7.45 2.93
CA PHE A 2 13.01 -7.61 1.51
C PHE A 2 11.71 -7.51 0.69
N TYR A 3 11.66 -6.58 -0.26
CA TYR A 3 10.45 -6.22 -0.98
C TYR A 3 10.37 -6.89 -2.35
N CYS A 4 9.27 -7.59 -2.62
CA CYS A 4 9.01 -8.35 -3.84
C CYS A 4 7.66 -8.00 -4.45
N THR A 5 7.43 -8.48 -5.65
CA THR A 5 6.13 -8.53 -6.33
C THR A 5 5.97 -9.89 -7.02
N GLU A 6 4.73 -10.36 -7.15
CA GLU A 6 4.42 -11.59 -7.91
C GLU A 6 4.33 -11.32 -9.43
N SER A 7 4.45 -10.05 -9.86
CA SER A 7 4.39 -9.64 -11.27
C SER A 7 5.77 -9.34 -11.83
N ILE A 8 6.21 -10.12 -12.82
CA ILE A 8 7.46 -9.90 -13.54
C ILE A 8 7.50 -8.55 -14.26
N GLU A 9 6.37 -8.11 -14.84
CA GLU A 9 6.29 -6.83 -15.53
C GLU A 9 6.49 -5.67 -14.56
N LEU A 10 5.84 -5.71 -13.38
CA LEU A 10 6.04 -4.71 -12.34
C LEU A 10 7.47 -4.74 -11.79
N ALA A 11 8.06 -5.91 -11.61
CA ALA A 11 9.44 -6.03 -11.17
C ALA A 11 10.41 -5.36 -12.16
N LYS A 12 10.18 -5.54 -13.46
CA LYS A 12 10.97 -4.89 -14.52
C LYS A 12 10.78 -3.37 -14.55
N GLU A 13 9.53 -2.89 -14.36
CA GLU A 13 9.26 -1.46 -14.22
C GLU A 13 10.00 -0.84 -13.01
N TRP A 14 10.10 -1.59 -11.89
CA TRP A 14 10.81 -1.12 -10.69
C TRP A 14 12.33 -1.13 -10.85
N ALA A 15 12.85 -2.07 -11.63
CA ALA A 15 14.27 -2.24 -11.84
C ALA A 15 14.90 -1.08 -12.63
N CYS A 16 14.11 -0.38 -13.48
CA CYS A 16 14.61 0.68 -14.34
C CYS A 16 14.65 2.04 -13.65
N SER A 17 15.67 2.83 -13.96
CA SER A 17 15.77 4.26 -13.65
C SER A 17 15.79 5.10 -14.93
N THR A 18 15.83 6.42 -14.80
CA THR A 18 16.02 7.34 -15.93
C THR A 18 17.40 7.20 -16.59
N GLU A 19 18.37 6.70 -15.84
CA GLU A 19 19.77 6.65 -16.28
C GLU A 19 20.18 5.26 -16.74
N THR A 20 19.65 4.20 -16.11
CA THR A 20 20.15 2.84 -16.28
C THR A 20 19.06 1.82 -16.57
N ASP A 21 19.42 0.81 -17.35
CA ASP A 21 18.70 -0.46 -17.43
C ASP A 21 18.72 -1.16 -16.08
N GLY A 22 17.77 -2.04 -15.86
CA GLY A 22 17.67 -2.83 -14.65
C GLY A 22 17.60 -4.34 -14.89
N TYR A 23 17.57 -5.07 -13.79
CA TYR A 23 17.32 -6.51 -13.78
C TYR A 23 16.24 -6.85 -12.78
N ALA A 24 15.21 -7.59 -13.22
CA ALA A 24 14.24 -8.19 -12.34
C ALA A 24 14.80 -9.54 -11.87
N ASN A 25 15.16 -9.61 -10.60
CA ASN A 25 15.66 -10.84 -9.99
C ASN A 25 14.48 -11.76 -9.65
N GLN A 26 14.47 -12.95 -10.21
CA GLN A 26 13.46 -13.98 -9.96
C GLN A 26 13.89 -14.90 -8.84
N TYR A 27 12.96 -15.15 -7.92
CA TYR A 27 13.15 -16.06 -6.79
C TYR A 27 11.98 -17.05 -6.70
N VAL A 28 12.28 -18.23 -6.17
CA VAL A 28 11.26 -19.16 -5.66
C VAL A 28 11.28 -19.07 -4.14
N LEU A 29 10.10 -18.90 -3.56
CA LEU A 29 9.89 -18.87 -2.11
C LEU A 29 9.16 -20.14 -1.66
N ASN A 30 9.78 -20.91 -0.79
CA ASN A 30 9.09 -22.02 -0.10
C ASN A 30 8.24 -21.44 1.03
N MET A 31 6.93 -21.59 0.92
CA MET A 31 5.96 -21.06 1.89
C MET A 31 5.68 -21.99 3.08
N GLU A 32 6.24 -23.20 3.07
CA GLU A 32 5.97 -24.21 4.09
C GLU A 32 6.41 -23.73 5.48
N GLY A 33 5.47 -23.74 6.43
CA GLY A 33 5.68 -23.33 7.81
C GLY A 33 5.87 -21.82 8.02
N LEU A 34 5.74 -20.97 6.98
CA LEU A 34 5.83 -19.51 7.12
C LEU A 34 4.47 -18.90 7.46
N SER A 35 4.48 -17.94 8.38
CA SER A 35 3.31 -17.14 8.74
C SER A 35 3.16 -15.94 7.81
N VAL A 36 1.94 -15.74 7.28
CA VAL A 36 1.65 -14.66 6.32
C VAL A 36 0.57 -13.75 6.86
N LEU A 37 0.85 -12.46 6.92
CA LEU A 37 -0.13 -11.41 7.15
C LEU A 37 -0.58 -10.83 5.82
N SER A 38 -1.88 -10.93 5.49
CA SER A 38 -2.46 -10.26 4.32
C SER A 38 -3.28 -9.05 4.76
N LEU A 39 -2.81 -7.86 4.42
CA LEU A 39 -3.51 -6.59 4.71
C LEU A 39 -4.62 -6.29 3.69
N THR A 40 -4.71 -7.07 2.61
CA THR A 40 -5.69 -6.94 1.53
C THR A 40 -6.71 -8.09 1.51
N GLY A 41 -6.56 -9.08 2.38
CA GLY A 41 -7.38 -10.30 2.43
C GLY A 41 -8.76 -10.15 3.09
N GLY A 42 -9.22 -8.93 3.39
CA GLY A 42 -10.55 -8.66 3.97
C GLY A 42 -10.63 -8.73 5.50
N GLN A 43 -9.64 -9.28 6.18
CA GLN A 43 -9.56 -9.30 7.64
C GLN A 43 -9.19 -7.93 8.24
N TYR A 44 -8.43 -7.14 7.50
CA TYR A 44 -7.93 -5.83 7.91
C TYR A 44 -8.50 -4.73 7.03
N SER A 45 -8.70 -3.55 7.61
CA SER A 45 -9.14 -2.37 6.90
C SER A 45 -7.96 -1.61 6.28
N ILE A 46 -8.26 -0.65 5.41
CA ILE A 46 -7.26 0.28 4.87
C ILE A 46 -6.55 1.08 5.98
N LEU A 47 -7.20 1.27 7.14
CA LEU A 47 -6.61 1.99 8.27
C LEU A 47 -5.52 1.17 8.98
N ASN A 48 -5.62 -0.16 8.99
CA ASN A 48 -4.54 -1.03 9.48
C ASN A 48 -3.33 -0.99 8.54
N TRP A 49 -3.56 -1.01 7.22
CA TRP A 49 -2.49 -0.81 6.24
C TRP A 49 -1.83 0.57 6.43
N LEU A 50 -2.63 1.62 6.64
CA LEU A 50 -2.13 2.97 6.88
C LEU A 50 -1.31 3.05 8.17
N PHE A 51 -1.71 2.33 9.24
CA PHE A 51 -0.91 2.21 10.46
C PHE A 51 0.49 1.64 10.16
N VAL A 52 0.57 0.51 9.45
CA VAL A 52 1.86 -0.11 9.07
C VAL A 52 2.70 0.84 8.23
N LEU A 53 2.08 1.55 7.28
CA LEU A 53 2.77 2.54 6.46
C LEU A 53 3.35 3.69 7.31
N LEU A 54 2.54 4.26 8.20
CA LEU A 54 2.92 5.39 9.07
C LEU A 54 4.01 5.04 10.08
N GLU A 55 4.08 3.79 10.50
CA GLU A 55 5.11 3.29 11.41
C GLU A 55 6.46 3.09 10.70
N ASN A 56 6.42 2.66 9.43
CA ASN A 56 7.63 2.30 8.69
C ASN A 56 8.17 3.40 7.77
N ARG A 57 7.42 4.48 7.56
CA ARG A 57 7.82 5.57 6.67
C ARG A 57 7.81 6.92 7.39
N LYS A 58 8.78 7.78 7.04
CA LYS A 58 8.81 9.15 7.54
C LYS A 58 7.81 10.00 6.77
N PHE A 59 6.70 10.35 7.42
CA PHE A 59 5.74 11.32 6.91
C PHE A 59 6.06 12.72 7.37
N ARG A 60 6.07 13.68 6.46
CA ARG A 60 6.16 15.09 6.82
C ARG A 60 4.76 15.57 7.24
N ILE A 61 4.45 15.41 8.52
CA ILE A 61 3.16 15.81 9.10
C ILE A 61 3.28 17.24 9.61
N SER A 62 2.68 18.19 8.91
CA SER A 62 2.75 19.62 9.23
C SER A 62 1.45 20.16 9.84
N SER A 63 0.29 19.61 9.48
CA SER A 63 -1.01 20.10 9.97
C SER A 63 -1.40 19.49 11.32
N ALA A 64 -2.19 20.23 12.11
CA ALA A 64 -2.75 19.74 13.36
C ALA A 64 -3.70 18.55 13.14
N ILE A 65 -4.49 18.60 12.05
CA ILE A 65 -5.41 17.53 11.66
C ILE A 65 -4.64 16.24 11.38
N ALA A 66 -3.57 16.30 10.59
CA ALA A 66 -2.81 15.10 10.25
C ALA A 66 -2.07 14.52 11.46
N ARG A 67 -1.65 15.34 12.43
CA ARG A 67 -1.09 14.84 13.70
C ARG A 67 -2.14 14.09 14.50
N GLN A 68 -3.32 14.69 14.71
CA GLN A 68 -4.42 14.05 15.41
C GLN A 68 -4.87 12.75 14.72
N ALA A 69 -4.96 12.77 13.39
CA ALA A 69 -5.29 11.59 12.59
C ALA A 69 -4.27 10.46 12.78
N LYS A 70 -2.98 10.78 12.74
CA LYS A 70 -1.92 9.81 13.00
C LYS A 70 -2.03 9.20 14.39
N GLU A 71 -2.15 10.03 15.43
CA GLU A 71 -2.30 9.58 16.82
C GLU A 71 -3.50 8.63 16.94
N TYR A 72 -4.64 9.03 16.41
CA TYR A 72 -5.87 8.21 16.43
C TYR A 72 -5.69 6.85 15.72
N ILE A 73 -5.00 6.83 14.57
CA ILE A 73 -4.72 5.58 13.85
C ILE A 73 -3.81 4.67 14.69
N PHE A 74 -2.80 5.22 15.35
CA PHE A 74 -1.90 4.44 16.20
C PHE A 74 -2.61 3.86 17.43
N GLU A 75 -3.56 4.58 18.02
CA GLU A 75 -4.31 4.14 19.19
C GLU A 75 -5.39 3.09 18.87
N ASN A 76 -6.04 3.20 17.68
CA ASN A 76 -7.26 2.45 17.40
C ASN A 76 -7.15 1.44 16.26
N PHE A 77 -6.10 1.51 15.43
CA PHE A 77 -5.92 0.65 14.25
C PHE A 77 -4.56 -0.05 14.22
N ALA A 78 -3.83 -0.02 15.32
CA ALA A 78 -2.60 -0.77 15.47
C ALA A 78 -2.84 -2.28 15.35
N ILE A 79 -1.92 -2.95 14.68
CA ILE A 79 -1.87 -4.41 14.55
C ILE A 79 -0.47 -4.90 14.85
N ASP A 80 -0.37 -6.07 15.47
CA ASP A 80 0.91 -6.72 15.68
C ASP A 80 1.30 -7.53 14.43
N TYR A 81 2.14 -6.93 13.58
CA TYR A 81 2.59 -7.51 12.32
C TYR A 81 4.03 -8.03 12.36
N ARG A 82 4.79 -7.70 13.40
CA ARG A 82 6.24 -7.93 13.44
C ARG A 82 6.63 -9.40 13.65
N HIS A 83 5.72 -10.22 14.13
CA HIS A 83 5.94 -11.66 14.33
C HIS A 83 5.64 -12.51 13.08
N TYR A 84 5.10 -11.88 12.02
CA TYR A 84 4.88 -12.58 10.75
C TYR A 84 6.15 -12.67 9.92
N ASP A 85 6.29 -13.78 9.22
CA ASP A 85 7.42 -14.02 8.31
C ASP A 85 7.29 -13.21 7.02
N ILE A 86 6.04 -13.03 6.56
CA ILE A 86 5.72 -12.35 5.31
C ILE A 86 4.52 -11.42 5.51
N ILE A 87 4.59 -10.24 4.91
CA ILE A 87 3.46 -9.30 4.84
C ILE A 87 3.10 -9.08 3.37
N LYS A 88 1.81 -9.23 3.04
CA LYS A 88 1.23 -8.85 1.75
C LYS A 88 0.32 -7.65 1.93
N GLY A 89 0.41 -6.67 1.03
CA GLY A 89 -0.42 -5.48 1.12
C GLY A 89 -0.26 -4.56 -0.09
N TYR A 90 -0.99 -3.45 -0.08
CA TYR A 90 -0.85 -2.45 -1.13
C TYR A 90 0.57 -1.91 -1.19
N ARG A 91 1.05 -1.69 -2.39
CA ARG A 91 2.31 -1.02 -2.61
C ARG A 91 2.21 0.44 -2.17
N ALA A 92 3.28 0.94 -1.54
CA ALA A 92 3.43 2.32 -1.12
C ALA A 92 4.63 2.97 -1.82
N ASP A 93 4.46 3.38 -3.07
CA ASP A 93 5.39 4.27 -3.75
C ASP A 93 5.02 5.75 -3.52
N ASP A 94 5.76 6.67 -4.13
CA ASP A 94 5.62 8.10 -3.87
C ASP A 94 4.23 8.65 -4.21
N SER A 95 3.54 8.08 -5.22
CA SER A 95 2.19 8.48 -5.59
C SER A 95 1.17 8.10 -4.52
N TYR A 96 1.27 6.86 -4.03
CA TYR A 96 0.37 6.35 -2.99
C TYR A 96 0.62 7.01 -1.64
N PHE A 97 1.83 7.46 -1.41
CA PHE A 97 2.18 8.29 -0.26
C PHE A 97 1.40 9.61 -0.25
N SER A 98 1.18 10.20 -1.42
CA SER A 98 0.37 11.42 -1.55
C SER A 98 -1.09 11.19 -1.21
N PHE A 99 -1.64 10.00 -1.54
CA PHE A 99 -3.02 9.64 -1.19
C PHE A 99 -3.20 9.45 0.32
N ALA A 100 -2.25 8.75 0.97
CA ALA A 100 -2.24 8.63 2.42
C ALA A 100 -2.15 10.00 3.11
N ASN A 101 -1.30 10.90 2.62
CA ASN A 101 -1.23 12.28 3.12
C ASN A 101 -2.53 13.06 2.92
N ALA A 102 -3.19 12.90 1.77
CA ALA A 102 -4.47 13.56 1.51
C ALA A 102 -5.56 13.09 2.50
N PHE A 103 -5.60 11.81 2.82
CA PHE A 103 -6.51 11.27 3.83
C PHE A 103 -6.21 11.82 5.23
N LEU A 104 -4.96 11.79 5.68
CA LEU A 104 -4.55 12.32 6.97
C LEU A 104 -4.87 13.81 7.12
N ASN A 105 -4.83 14.57 6.04
CA ASN A 105 -5.18 15.98 6.02
C ASN A 105 -6.68 16.25 5.80
N ASN A 106 -7.53 15.22 5.89
CA ASN A 106 -8.98 15.32 5.75
C ASN A 106 -9.43 15.85 4.38
N THR A 107 -8.65 15.62 3.32
CA THR A 107 -8.95 16.11 1.97
C THR A 107 -9.56 15.06 1.05
N ILE A 108 -9.50 13.79 1.45
CA ILE A 108 -10.21 12.68 0.81
C ILE A 108 -10.88 11.80 1.86
N SER A 109 -11.93 11.10 1.46
CA SER A 109 -12.63 10.14 2.30
C SER A 109 -11.90 8.81 2.40
N ILE A 110 -12.33 7.94 3.35
CA ILE A 110 -11.83 6.57 3.45
C ILE A 110 -12.13 5.76 2.18
N ALA A 111 -13.30 5.93 1.58
CA ALA A 111 -13.67 5.26 0.34
C ALA A 111 -12.78 5.71 -0.83
N GLN A 112 -12.45 6.98 -0.91
CA GLN A 112 -11.51 7.51 -1.90
C GLN A 112 -10.09 6.99 -1.67
N LEU A 113 -9.65 6.85 -0.43
CA LEU A 113 -8.35 6.24 -0.10
C LEU A 113 -8.31 4.77 -0.56
N GLU A 114 -9.35 3.97 -0.25
CA GLU A 114 -9.42 2.57 -0.70
C GLU A 114 -9.35 2.43 -2.23
N LYS A 115 -10.12 3.24 -2.95
CA LYS A 115 -10.06 3.29 -4.42
C LYS A 115 -8.67 3.68 -4.91
N ALA A 116 -8.04 4.69 -4.30
CA ALA A 116 -6.72 5.17 -4.68
C ALA A 116 -5.67 4.06 -4.60
N MET A 117 -5.77 3.15 -3.61
CA MET A 117 -4.80 2.06 -3.42
C MET A 117 -4.81 1.02 -4.54
N VAL A 118 -5.87 0.92 -5.33
CA VAL A 118 -5.96 -0.02 -6.47
C VAL A 118 -5.71 0.65 -7.82
N LEU A 119 -5.55 1.97 -7.87
CA LEU A 119 -5.22 2.70 -9.08
C LEU A 119 -3.86 2.28 -9.63
N GLY A 120 -3.67 2.40 -10.93
CA GLY A 120 -2.44 2.02 -11.60
C GLY A 120 -2.18 0.51 -11.64
N LYS A 121 -3.03 -0.31 -11.04
CA LYS A 121 -2.93 -1.79 -11.05
C LYS A 121 -1.53 -2.28 -10.62
N LEU A 122 -0.99 -1.71 -9.56
CA LEU A 122 0.35 -2.08 -9.04
C LEU A 122 0.36 -3.41 -8.28
N GLY A 123 -0.81 -4.04 -8.12
CA GLY A 123 -0.93 -5.30 -7.40
C GLY A 123 -0.52 -5.20 -5.93
N GLU A 124 -0.24 -6.35 -5.36
CA GLU A 124 0.26 -6.45 -4.00
C GLU A 124 1.79 -6.41 -3.96
N GLN A 125 2.30 -5.82 -2.91
CA GLN A 125 3.69 -5.94 -2.51
C GLN A 125 3.82 -7.06 -1.49
N VAL A 126 4.82 -7.91 -1.67
CA VAL A 126 5.21 -8.96 -0.75
C VAL A 126 6.47 -8.50 -0.02
N VAL A 127 6.43 -8.51 1.30
CA VAL A 127 7.56 -8.11 2.14
C VAL A 127 8.00 -9.31 2.96
N ILE A 128 9.23 -9.77 2.76
CA ILE A 128 9.85 -10.81 3.57
C ILE A 128 10.44 -10.15 4.81
N MET A 129 9.95 -10.54 5.98
CA MET A 129 10.23 -9.89 7.25
C MET A 129 11.23 -10.65 8.11
N SER A 130 11.13 -11.97 8.19
CA SER A 130 11.96 -12.80 9.05
C SER A 130 13.17 -13.37 8.32
N GLU A 131 14.20 -13.68 9.09
CA GLU A 131 15.39 -14.40 8.63
C GLU A 131 15.01 -15.77 8.05
N ARG A 132 14.12 -16.48 8.72
CA ARG A 132 13.59 -17.78 8.28
C ARG A 132 12.92 -17.71 6.90
N ALA A 133 12.14 -16.66 6.63
CA ALA A 133 11.52 -16.46 5.32
C ALA A 133 12.56 -16.07 4.27
N PHE A 134 13.59 -15.33 4.67
CA PHE A 134 14.69 -14.97 3.78
C PHE A 134 15.53 -16.21 3.40
N ASP A 135 15.76 -17.14 4.31
CA ASP A 135 16.45 -18.40 4.06
C ASP A 135 15.63 -19.35 3.17
N ALA A 136 14.30 -19.17 3.13
CA ALA A 136 13.40 -19.96 2.30
C ALA A 136 13.32 -19.49 0.84
N ILE A 137 13.98 -18.38 0.46
CA ILE A 137 14.05 -17.92 -0.93
C ILE A 137 15.28 -18.51 -1.63
N ARG A 138 15.08 -18.85 -2.90
CA ARG A 138 16.15 -19.33 -3.78
C ARG A 138 16.16 -18.50 -5.05
N PHE A 139 17.28 -17.89 -5.36
CA PHE A 139 17.49 -17.18 -6.62
C PHE A 139 17.38 -18.12 -7.81
N VAL A 140 16.71 -17.67 -8.86
CA VAL A 140 16.50 -18.43 -10.11
C VAL A 140 17.22 -17.78 -11.26
N ASP A 141 16.91 -16.50 -11.53
CA ASP A 141 17.45 -15.80 -12.69
C ASP A 141 17.43 -14.26 -12.50
N ALA A 142 18.23 -13.57 -13.29
CA ALA A 142 18.24 -12.12 -13.40
C ALA A 142 17.76 -11.72 -14.81
N ILE A 143 16.50 -11.31 -14.92
CA ILE A 143 15.83 -11.05 -16.18
C ILE A 143 16.05 -9.59 -16.59
N PRO A 144 16.61 -9.30 -17.77
CA PRO A 144 16.87 -7.93 -18.20
C PRO A 144 15.60 -7.09 -18.29
N ALA A 145 15.72 -5.84 -17.89
CA ALA A 145 14.66 -4.83 -17.95
C ALA A 145 15.21 -3.56 -18.65
N PRO A 146 15.20 -3.53 -19.99
CA PRO A 146 15.65 -2.37 -20.75
C PRO A 146 14.80 -1.13 -20.43
N LYS A 147 15.45 -0.02 -20.10
CA LYS A 147 14.77 1.21 -19.70
C LYS A 147 13.91 1.80 -20.81
N GLU A 148 14.30 1.64 -22.06
CA GLU A 148 13.54 2.10 -23.22
C GLU A 148 12.16 1.48 -23.31
N ILE A 149 11.99 0.27 -22.74
CA ILE A 149 10.72 -0.47 -22.72
C ILE A 149 9.95 -0.23 -21.42
N TYR A 150 10.63 -0.33 -20.28
CA TYR A 150 9.96 -0.41 -18.97
C TYR A 150 9.81 0.93 -18.27
N LEU A 151 10.69 1.90 -18.52
CA LEU A 151 10.55 3.24 -17.97
C LEU A 151 9.31 3.97 -18.52
N PRO A 152 9.01 3.96 -19.84
CA PRO A 152 7.76 4.52 -20.36
C PRO A 152 6.51 3.86 -19.77
N LYS A 153 6.49 2.54 -19.57
CA LYS A 153 5.37 1.83 -18.93
C LYS A 153 5.15 2.30 -17.49
N LYS A 154 6.25 2.39 -16.71
CA LYS A 154 6.21 2.91 -15.32
C LYS A 154 5.64 4.32 -15.26
N LEU A 155 6.15 5.23 -16.10
CA LEU A 155 5.69 6.62 -16.13
C LEU A 155 4.24 6.76 -16.58
N ALA A 156 3.82 5.99 -17.59
CA ALA A 156 2.43 5.97 -18.06
C ALA A 156 1.47 5.48 -16.96
N ARG A 157 1.85 4.45 -16.22
CA ARG A 157 1.08 3.90 -15.10
C ARG A 157 0.93 4.91 -13.97
N ASP A 158 2.02 5.58 -13.59
CA ASP A 158 2.00 6.62 -12.54
C ASP A 158 1.14 7.82 -12.96
N THR A 159 1.27 8.27 -14.20
CA THR A 159 0.45 9.35 -14.76
C THR A 159 -1.04 8.98 -14.75
N ALA A 160 -1.39 7.79 -15.24
CA ALA A 160 -2.77 7.31 -15.25
C ALA A 160 -3.35 7.23 -13.83
N ALA A 161 -2.59 6.70 -12.86
CA ALA A 161 -3.03 6.65 -11.46
C ALA A 161 -3.31 8.03 -10.87
N ARG A 162 -2.47 9.02 -11.16
CA ARG A 162 -2.66 10.41 -10.70
C ARG A 162 -3.88 11.08 -11.34
N GLU A 163 -4.10 10.86 -12.63
CA GLU A 163 -5.27 11.39 -13.35
C GLU A 163 -6.57 10.76 -12.85
N GLU A 164 -6.60 9.44 -12.67
CA GLU A 164 -7.74 8.74 -12.12
C GLU A 164 -8.04 9.19 -10.69
N PHE A 165 -7.01 9.36 -9.86
CA PHE A 165 -7.17 9.87 -8.50
C PHE A 165 -7.76 11.29 -8.49
N LYS A 166 -7.31 12.18 -9.39
CA LYS A 166 -7.88 13.51 -9.51
C LYS A 166 -9.37 13.47 -9.83
N LYS A 167 -9.77 12.61 -10.78
CA LYS A 167 -11.19 12.41 -11.14
C LYS A 167 -12.01 11.85 -9.97
N GLU A 168 -11.46 10.90 -9.20
CA GLU A 168 -12.15 10.35 -8.03
C GLU A 168 -12.33 11.40 -6.91
N ARG A 169 -11.35 12.26 -6.70
CA ARG A 169 -11.49 13.37 -5.75
C ARG A 169 -12.63 14.35 -6.12
N GLU A 170 -12.81 14.61 -7.41
CA GLU A 170 -13.85 15.50 -7.90
C GLU A 170 -15.27 14.91 -7.77
N LYS A 171 -15.38 13.57 -7.66
CA LYS A 171 -16.67 12.87 -7.50
C LYS A 171 -17.13 12.73 -6.04
N GLY A 172 -16.26 12.96 -5.08
CA GLY A 172 -16.54 12.74 -3.66
C GLY A 172 -17.69 13.62 -3.16
N SER A 173 -18.59 13.04 -2.36
CA SER A 173 -19.69 13.74 -1.69
C SER A 173 -19.39 13.89 -0.21
N ILE A 174 -19.23 15.12 0.24
CA ILE A 174 -19.01 15.44 1.67
C ILE A 174 -20.20 15.02 2.58
N PHE A 175 -21.36 14.74 1.99
CA PHE A 175 -22.57 14.39 2.76
C PHE A 175 -22.69 12.90 3.04
N THR A 176 -22.08 12.04 2.22
CA THR A 176 -22.25 10.58 2.30
C THR A 176 -20.95 9.85 2.60
N GLU A 177 -19.81 10.48 2.40
CA GLU A 177 -18.49 9.89 2.60
C GLU A 177 -17.91 10.26 3.96
N LYS A 178 -17.10 9.35 4.53
CA LYS A 178 -16.45 9.51 5.82
C LYS A 178 -15.00 9.95 5.65
N TYR A 179 -14.66 11.07 6.21
CA TYR A 179 -13.32 11.61 6.28
C TYR A 179 -12.64 11.25 7.61
N VAL A 180 -11.35 11.46 7.73
CA VAL A 180 -10.64 11.07 8.95
C VAL A 180 -11.17 11.76 10.21
N LEU A 181 -11.62 13.01 10.13
CA LEU A 181 -12.24 13.69 11.27
C LEU A 181 -13.60 13.11 11.65
N ASP A 182 -14.36 12.56 10.70
CA ASP A 182 -15.61 11.87 11.00
C ASP A 182 -15.33 10.55 11.71
N ILE A 183 -14.33 9.81 11.26
CA ILE A 183 -13.87 8.57 11.89
C ILE A 183 -13.47 8.82 13.35
N ILE A 184 -12.71 9.87 13.61
CA ILE A 184 -12.30 10.28 14.95
C ILE A 184 -13.53 10.66 15.79
N ARG A 185 -14.41 11.51 15.28
CA ARG A 185 -15.59 11.99 15.97
C ARG A 185 -16.57 10.87 16.32
N GLU A 186 -16.73 9.90 15.41
CA GLU A 186 -17.63 8.75 15.57
C GLU A 186 -16.96 7.59 16.31
N GLY A 187 -15.71 7.70 16.68
CA GLY A 187 -15.00 6.74 17.52
C GLY A 187 -14.77 5.37 16.86
N TRP A 188 -14.50 5.32 15.55
CA TRP A 188 -14.28 4.05 14.86
C TRP A 188 -13.02 3.34 15.37
N LYS A 189 -13.11 2.00 15.49
CA LYS A 189 -12.02 1.11 15.92
C LYS A 189 -11.91 -0.09 14.98
N ASN A 190 -10.94 -0.96 15.24
CA ASN A 190 -10.67 -2.15 14.43
C ASN A 190 -11.88 -3.07 14.22
N ASP A 191 -12.80 -3.12 15.16
CA ASP A 191 -14.01 -3.95 15.15
C ASP A 191 -15.25 -3.23 14.57
N ASP A 192 -15.10 -2.00 14.07
CA ASP A 192 -16.21 -1.23 13.53
C ASP A 192 -16.78 -1.90 12.27
N PRO A 193 -18.09 -2.27 12.27
CA PRO A 193 -18.69 -2.98 11.14
C PRO A 193 -18.68 -2.18 9.84
N ARG A 194 -18.55 -0.86 9.90
CA ARG A 194 -18.47 0.01 8.71
C ARG A 194 -17.16 -0.14 7.96
N LEU A 195 -16.14 -0.74 8.60
CA LEU A 195 -14.84 -1.06 7.99
C LEU A 195 -14.81 -2.44 7.31
N GLN A 196 -15.83 -3.27 7.56
CA GLN A 196 -15.91 -4.59 6.95
C GLN A 196 -16.22 -4.42 5.47
N ARG A 197 -15.30 -4.91 4.62
CA ARG A 197 -15.55 -5.01 3.20
C ARG A 197 -16.65 -6.03 2.98
N VAL A 198 -17.71 -5.62 2.29
CA VAL A 198 -18.65 -6.56 1.69
C VAL A 198 -17.87 -7.28 0.58
N VAL A 199 -17.40 -8.48 0.86
CA VAL A 199 -16.88 -9.38 -0.16
C VAL A 199 -18.07 -9.77 -1.02
N LEU A 200 -18.28 -9.03 -2.11
CA LEU A 200 -19.19 -9.46 -3.16
C LEU A 200 -18.52 -10.66 -3.81
N GLY A 201 -19.10 -11.84 -3.55
CA GLY A 201 -18.72 -13.12 -4.18
C GLY A 201 -18.98 -13.13 -5.69
#